data_b699c39321765e7f09f795484c90b57d
#
_entry.id   b699c39321765e7f09f795484c90b57d
#
_cell.length_a   1.000
_cell.length_b   1.000
_cell.length_c   1.000
_cell.angle_alpha   90.00
_cell.angle_beta   90.00
_cell.angle_gamma   90.00
#
_symmetry.space_group_name_H-M   'P 1'
#
loop_
_entity.id
_entity.type
_entity.pdbx_description
1 polymer ?
#
loop_
_entity_poly.entity_id
_entity_poly.type
_entity_poly.pdbx_seq_one_letter_code
_entity_poly.pdbx_strand_id
1 'polypeptide(L)'
;SEFFRNYPIQIDYSKQKITIYQSIQDVKKIQKFQSNFLEISPESKPFTSIDFMHQLTYTNQKMLIDIGNSDGLWLFDNQIGNLKPLQNVFSDELGKGFSGSINGKRGVISSSNLGKYKLKLPLIAVPDDKSIQYLNIKNNRKGSIGNEILRRFTIILDYKNQLFYCRPNRDFKDVFHYNRSGLTIIHDQFEWRNKKAEIQFNQNNSNQKNYSTSHHINYKFKLKPIYKIEAVRKNSNAGLVGLKENDRLMKLDGKQVNKMSLDDIENFISTQDVSYLKK
;
A
#
# COMPACT_ATOMS: atom_id res chain seq x y z
N SER A 1 -4.04 15.66 14.12
CA SER A 1 -3.41 15.61 15.43
C SER A 1 -2.54 16.85 15.65
N GLU A 2 -2.32 17.26 16.89
CA GLU A 2 -1.54 18.45 17.25
C GLU A 2 -0.12 18.43 16.68
N PHE A 3 0.45 17.26 16.55
CA PHE A 3 1.79 17.09 15.97
C PHE A 3 1.94 17.71 14.57
N PHE A 4 0.95 17.52 13.68
CA PHE A 4 1.00 18.08 12.34
C PHE A 4 0.70 19.58 12.30
N ARG A 5 0.08 20.15 13.35
CA ARG A 5 -0.34 21.56 13.36
C ARG A 5 0.83 22.55 13.41
N ASN A 6 1.92 22.14 14.03
CA ASN A 6 2.98 23.06 14.41
C ASN A 6 4.17 23.06 13.45
N TYR A 7 4.36 22.00 12.70
CA TYR A 7 5.57 21.78 11.92
C TYR A 7 5.27 21.29 10.51
N PRO A 8 5.97 21.78 9.47
CA PRO A 8 5.95 21.18 8.16
C PRO A 8 6.54 19.76 8.21
N ILE A 9 5.80 18.79 7.68
CA ILE A 9 6.19 17.37 7.70
C ILE A 9 6.36 16.88 6.29
N GLN A 10 7.59 16.47 5.94
CA GLN A 10 7.89 15.84 4.67
C GLN A 10 7.83 14.33 4.79
N ILE A 11 7.17 13.70 3.82
CA ILE A 11 7.17 12.25 3.61
C ILE A 11 7.85 11.96 2.28
N ASP A 12 8.99 11.29 2.33
CA ASP A 12 9.75 10.83 1.17
C ASP A 12 9.63 9.31 1.06
N TYR A 13 8.65 8.86 0.30
CA TYR A 13 8.36 7.42 0.13
C TYR A 13 9.53 6.68 -0.51
N SER A 14 10.21 7.30 -1.48
CA SER A 14 11.36 6.67 -2.15
C SER A 14 12.53 6.38 -1.22
N LYS A 15 12.65 7.17 -0.13
CA LYS A 15 13.69 7.01 0.89
C LYS A 15 13.14 6.40 2.18
N GLN A 16 11.85 6.13 2.25
CA GLN A 16 11.16 5.64 3.46
C GLN A 16 11.47 6.54 4.68
N LYS A 17 11.42 7.87 4.49
CA LYS A 17 11.84 8.84 5.48
C LYS A 17 10.78 9.89 5.73
N ILE A 18 10.51 10.15 7.00
CA ILE A 18 9.73 11.31 7.46
C ILE A 18 10.71 12.33 8.03
N THR A 19 10.56 13.59 7.64
CA THR A 19 11.38 14.69 8.14
C THR A 19 10.46 15.79 8.66
N ILE A 20 10.74 16.27 9.85
CA ILE A 20 10.03 17.38 10.49
C ILE A 20 10.92 18.60 10.40
N TYR A 21 10.36 19.73 9.97
CA TYR A 21 11.06 21.00 9.84
C TYR A 21 10.51 22.01 10.85
N GLN A 22 11.37 22.87 11.35
CA GLN A 22 10.93 24.00 12.19
C GLN A 22 10.10 24.99 11.37
N SER A 23 10.50 25.19 10.12
CA SER A 23 9.84 26.08 9.19
C SER A 23 9.90 25.54 7.76
N ILE A 24 8.98 25.99 6.90
CA ILE A 24 8.98 25.60 5.48
C ILE A 24 10.23 26.11 4.74
N GLN A 25 10.84 27.21 5.22
CA GLN A 25 12.08 27.77 4.70
C GLN A 25 13.28 26.83 4.89
N ASP A 26 13.23 25.94 5.87
CA ASP A 26 14.29 24.95 6.13
C ASP A 26 14.29 23.82 5.11
N VAL A 27 13.26 23.72 4.29
CA VAL A 27 13.15 22.69 3.26
C VAL A 27 14.07 23.03 2.10
N LYS A 28 15.12 22.24 1.91
CA LYS A 28 16.05 22.43 0.79
C LYS A 28 15.33 22.30 -0.55
N LYS A 29 15.50 23.32 -1.41
CA LYS A 29 14.93 23.35 -2.76
C LYS A 29 13.39 23.31 -2.78
N ILE A 30 12.73 23.97 -1.82
CA ILE A 30 11.27 24.06 -1.76
C ILE A 30 10.67 24.58 -3.07
N GLN A 31 11.37 25.44 -3.81
CA GLN A 31 10.95 25.95 -5.12
C GLN A 31 10.76 24.87 -6.20
N LYS A 32 11.26 23.65 -5.98
CA LYS A 32 11.02 22.51 -6.87
C LYS A 32 9.72 21.77 -6.58
N PHE A 33 9.03 22.12 -5.51
CA PHE A 33 7.74 21.56 -5.16
C PHE A 33 6.62 22.41 -5.76
N GLN A 34 5.55 21.74 -6.18
CA GLN A 34 4.28 22.38 -6.47
C GLN A 34 3.53 22.58 -5.17
N SER A 35 3.13 23.80 -4.88
CA SER A 35 2.20 24.09 -3.78
C SER A 35 0.75 23.97 -4.23
N ASN A 36 -0.08 23.42 -3.37
CA ASN A 36 -1.52 23.32 -3.53
C ASN A 36 -2.17 23.79 -2.22
N PHE A 37 -3.40 24.26 -2.30
CA PHE A 37 -4.14 24.61 -1.10
C PHE A 37 -4.44 23.37 -0.25
N LEU A 38 -4.27 23.53 1.06
CA LEU A 38 -4.55 22.51 2.07
C LEU A 38 -5.62 23.03 3.02
N GLU A 39 -6.83 22.53 2.90
CA GLU A 39 -7.88 22.82 3.86
C GLU A 39 -7.76 21.86 5.05
N ILE A 40 -7.82 22.40 6.25
CA ILE A 40 -7.79 21.60 7.48
C ILE A 40 -9.17 21.68 8.13
N SER A 41 -9.83 20.53 8.30
CA SER A 41 -11.11 20.47 9.02
C SER A 41 -10.93 20.73 10.53
N PRO A 42 -12.05 21.02 11.25
CA PRO A 42 -12.00 21.12 12.72
C PRO A 42 -11.41 19.87 13.39
N GLU A 43 -11.63 18.68 12.82
CA GLU A 43 -11.08 17.41 13.30
C GLU A 43 -9.61 17.19 12.84
N SER A 44 -8.95 18.23 12.31
CA SER A 44 -7.57 18.21 11.82
C SER A 44 -7.32 17.26 10.66
N LYS A 45 -8.34 17.02 9.82
CA LYS A 45 -8.19 16.23 8.60
C LYS A 45 -7.74 17.11 7.44
N PRO A 46 -6.73 16.70 6.66
CA PRO A 46 -6.18 17.47 5.55
C PRO A 46 -6.95 17.19 4.25
N PHE A 47 -7.40 18.25 3.58
CA PHE A 47 -8.06 18.15 2.28
C PHE A 47 -7.32 18.99 1.25
N THR A 48 -7.32 18.52 0.01
CA THR A 48 -6.88 19.28 -1.16
C THR A 48 -7.81 18.98 -2.32
N SER A 49 -7.70 19.76 -3.39
CA SER A 49 -8.50 19.55 -4.59
C SER A 49 -7.71 18.84 -5.67
N ILE A 50 -8.38 17.97 -6.41
CA ILE A 50 -7.87 17.36 -7.63
C ILE A 50 -8.86 17.53 -8.77
N ASP A 51 -8.34 17.41 -9.98
CA ASP A 51 -9.16 17.19 -11.16
C ASP A 51 -9.02 15.74 -11.60
N PHE A 52 -10.07 15.18 -12.18
CA PHE A 52 -9.97 13.90 -12.84
C PHE A 52 -10.87 13.81 -14.09
N MET A 53 -10.53 12.91 -14.97
CA MET A 53 -11.26 12.68 -16.22
C MET A 53 -11.71 11.22 -16.31
N HIS A 54 -13.04 11.06 -16.45
CA HIS A 54 -13.69 9.80 -16.76
C HIS A 54 -14.93 10.09 -17.59
N GLN A 55 -14.85 9.93 -18.93
CA GLN A 55 -15.84 10.35 -19.91
C GLN A 55 -16.16 11.87 -19.86
N LEU A 56 -16.25 12.44 -18.68
CA LEU A 56 -16.36 13.88 -18.41
C LEU A 56 -15.15 14.34 -17.58
N THR A 57 -14.92 15.65 -17.58
CA THR A 57 -13.94 16.28 -16.70
C THR A 57 -14.62 16.74 -15.41
N TYR A 58 -14.06 16.33 -14.30
CA TYR A 58 -14.48 16.71 -12.96
C TYR A 58 -13.39 17.58 -12.36
N THR A 59 -13.67 18.86 -12.19
CA THR A 59 -12.70 19.85 -11.71
C THR A 59 -12.92 20.17 -10.24
N ASN A 60 -11.83 20.55 -9.56
CA ASN A 60 -11.83 21.03 -8.18
C ASN A 60 -12.54 20.09 -7.20
N GLN A 61 -12.30 18.79 -7.33
CA GLN A 61 -12.92 17.82 -6.45
C GLN A 61 -12.18 17.74 -5.12
N LYS A 62 -12.89 18.09 -4.02
CA LYS A 62 -12.34 18.10 -2.66
C LYS A 62 -12.10 16.69 -2.14
N MET A 63 -10.85 16.34 -1.89
CA MET A 63 -10.41 15.02 -1.45
C MET A 63 -9.69 15.08 -0.11
N LEU A 64 -9.94 14.09 0.73
CA LEU A 64 -9.12 13.86 1.92
C LEU A 64 -7.75 13.33 1.48
N ILE A 65 -6.67 13.89 1.99
CA ILE A 65 -5.34 13.27 1.91
C ILE A 65 -5.29 12.16 2.96
N ASP A 66 -5.32 10.91 2.51
CA ASP A 66 -5.47 9.74 3.39
C ASP A 66 -4.28 8.80 3.24
N ILE A 67 -3.27 8.99 4.10
CA ILE A 67 -2.04 8.18 4.11
C ILE A 67 -2.34 6.75 4.58
N GLY A 68 -3.44 6.51 5.30
CA GLY A 68 -3.87 5.17 5.73
C GLY A 68 -4.55 4.36 4.63
N ASN A 69 -4.93 4.99 3.52
CA ASN A 69 -5.59 4.32 2.39
C ASN A 69 -4.55 3.83 1.38
N SER A 70 -4.49 2.53 1.11
CA SER A 70 -3.56 1.92 0.15
C SER A 70 -3.94 2.13 -1.32
N ASP A 71 -5.19 2.51 -1.62
CA ASP A 71 -5.66 2.74 -2.99
C ASP A 71 -5.13 4.03 -3.63
N GLY A 72 -5.48 4.25 -4.91
CA GLY A 72 -5.22 5.51 -5.61
C GLY A 72 -6.21 6.58 -5.21
N LEU A 73 -7.42 6.52 -5.75
CA LEU A 73 -8.52 7.41 -5.39
C LEU A 73 -9.71 6.60 -4.88
N TRP A 74 -10.29 7.06 -3.79
CA TRP A 74 -11.66 6.71 -3.47
C TRP A 74 -12.58 7.81 -3.97
N LEU A 75 -13.62 7.44 -4.73
CA LEU A 75 -14.62 8.35 -5.24
C LEU A 75 -15.98 8.01 -4.61
N PHE A 76 -16.61 9.00 -3.98
CA PHE A 76 -17.93 8.82 -3.38
C PHE A 76 -18.99 9.21 -4.41
N ASP A 77 -19.58 8.22 -5.06
CA ASP A 77 -20.51 8.41 -6.18
C ASP A 77 -21.67 9.35 -5.82
N ASN A 78 -22.27 9.13 -4.65
CA ASN A 78 -23.36 9.96 -4.13
C ASN A 78 -22.96 11.43 -3.84
N GLN A 79 -21.65 11.73 -3.72
CA GLN A 79 -21.13 13.06 -3.46
C GLN A 79 -20.66 13.78 -4.73
N ILE A 80 -20.15 13.03 -5.72
CA ILE A 80 -19.61 13.61 -6.96
C ILE A 80 -20.74 14.14 -7.84
N GLY A 81 -21.88 13.47 -7.84
CA GLY A 81 -23.01 13.77 -8.70
C GLY A 81 -22.67 13.54 -10.18
N ASN A 82 -23.48 12.77 -10.88
CA ASN A 82 -23.29 12.45 -12.29
C ASN A 82 -21.96 11.76 -12.63
N LEU A 83 -21.34 11.03 -11.68
CA LEU A 83 -20.21 10.16 -12.02
C LEU A 83 -20.69 9.17 -13.09
N LYS A 84 -20.05 9.22 -14.25
CA LYS A 84 -20.41 8.30 -15.32
C LYS A 84 -20.04 6.87 -14.94
N PRO A 85 -20.85 5.87 -15.35
CA PRO A 85 -20.58 4.48 -15.02
C PRO A 85 -19.17 4.09 -15.40
N LEU A 86 -18.46 3.51 -14.46
CA LEU A 86 -17.11 3.01 -14.69
C LEU A 86 -17.16 1.77 -15.58
N GLN A 87 -16.25 1.70 -16.55
CA GLN A 87 -16.07 0.52 -17.39
C GLN A 87 -15.06 -0.43 -16.75
N ASN A 88 -15.19 -1.72 -17.03
CA ASN A 88 -14.26 -2.74 -16.55
C ASN A 88 -14.06 -2.72 -15.02
N VAL A 89 -15.16 -2.58 -14.29
CA VAL A 89 -15.17 -2.64 -12.84
C VAL A 89 -15.42 -4.05 -12.33
N PHE A 90 -14.91 -4.32 -11.17
CA PHE A 90 -15.19 -5.56 -10.44
C PHE A 90 -15.45 -5.21 -8.96
N SER A 91 -16.29 -6.03 -8.33
CA SER A 91 -16.56 -5.90 -6.89
C SER A 91 -15.36 -6.41 -6.09
N ASP A 92 -15.00 -5.68 -5.06
CA ASP A 92 -13.86 -6.01 -4.19
C ASP A 92 -14.11 -5.57 -2.74
N GLU A 93 -13.41 -6.19 -1.81
CA GLU A 93 -13.23 -5.65 -0.47
C GLU A 93 -12.13 -4.58 -0.55
N LEU A 94 -12.50 -3.33 -0.29
CA LEU A 94 -11.62 -2.18 -0.42
C LEU A 94 -10.71 -1.99 0.80
N GLY A 95 -11.05 -2.64 1.90
CA GLY A 95 -10.31 -2.58 3.15
C GLY A 95 -11.18 -2.85 4.37
N LYS A 96 -10.58 -2.74 5.54
CA LYS A 96 -11.26 -2.88 6.83
C LYS A 96 -11.22 -1.55 7.58
N GLY A 97 -12.39 -1.04 7.91
CA GLY A 97 -12.55 0.12 8.77
C GLY A 97 -12.92 -0.27 10.20
N PHE A 98 -13.12 0.69 11.08
CA PHE A 98 -13.59 0.46 12.45
C PHE A 98 -14.95 -0.25 12.50
N SER A 99 -15.79 -0.07 11.48
CA SER A 99 -17.13 -0.65 11.40
C SER A 99 -17.17 -1.99 10.63
N GLY A 100 -16.03 -2.56 10.27
CA GLY A 100 -15.93 -3.80 9.52
C GLY A 100 -15.40 -3.63 8.09
N SER A 101 -15.68 -4.63 7.24
CA SER A 101 -15.23 -4.64 5.85
C SER A 101 -15.91 -3.55 5.03
N ILE A 102 -15.13 -2.84 4.23
CA ILE A 102 -15.60 -1.84 3.29
C ILE A 102 -15.63 -2.49 1.91
N ASN A 103 -16.81 -2.69 1.38
CA ASN A 103 -17.02 -3.26 0.07
C ASN A 103 -17.30 -2.15 -0.96
N GLY A 104 -17.04 -2.46 -2.22
CA GLY A 104 -17.27 -1.54 -3.31
C GLY A 104 -16.79 -2.07 -4.65
N LYS A 105 -16.53 -1.16 -5.56
CA LYS A 105 -16.05 -1.46 -6.90
C LYS A 105 -14.69 -0.84 -7.13
N ARG A 106 -13.81 -1.54 -7.83
CA ARG A 106 -12.54 -1.01 -8.35
C ARG A 106 -12.61 -0.86 -9.86
N GLY A 107 -11.92 0.14 -10.36
CA GLY A 107 -11.81 0.39 -11.80
C GLY A 107 -10.66 1.34 -12.11
N VAL A 108 -10.66 1.84 -13.33
CA VAL A 108 -9.64 2.76 -13.86
C VAL A 108 -10.35 3.96 -14.48
N ILE A 109 -9.82 5.15 -14.26
CA ILE A 109 -10.24 6.36 -14.96
C ILE A 109 -9.14 6.84 -15.91
N SER A 110 -9.49 7.71 -16.86
CA SER A 110 -8.54 8.14 -17.91
C SER A 110 -7.35 8.90 -17.36
N SER A 111 -7.57 9.79 -16.39
CA SER A 111 -6.48 10.51 -15.73
C SER A 111 -6.95 11.22 -14.46
N SER A 112 -5.99 11.56 -13.59
CA SER A 112 -6.19 12.53 -12.51
C SER A 112 -5.04 13.53 -12.47
N ASN A 113 -5.31 14.73 -11.98
CA ASN A 113 -4.32 15.79 -11.84
C ASN A 113 -4.21 16.20 -10.38
N LEU A 114 -2.99 16.13 -9.85
CA LEU A 114 -2.65 16.72 -8.56
C LEU A 114 -1.82 17.99 -8.84
N GLY A 115 -2.48 19.15 -8.74
CA GLY A 115 -1.92 20.38 -9.25
C GLY A 115 -1.60 20.27 -10.76
N LYS A 116 -0.37 20.58 -11.16
CA LYS A 116 0.09 20.47 -12.56
C LYS A 116 0.47 19.05 -13.00
N TYR A 117 0.49 18.08 -12.09
CA TYR A 117 0.98 16.73 -12.38
C TYR A 117 -0.14 15.81 -12.79
N LYS A 118 -0.09 15.33 -14.03
CA LYS A 118 -1.06 14.42 -14.62
C LYS A 118 -0.63 12.97 -14.39
N LEU A 119 -1.49 12.19 -13.79
CA LEU A 119 -1.39 10.74 -13.64
C LEU A 119 -2.30 10.08 -14.66
N LYS A 120 -1.76 9.10 -15.40
CA LYS A 120 -2.51 8.38 -16.43
C LYS A 120 -3.05 7.07 -15.87
N LEU A 121 -4.30 6.77 -16.19
CA LEU A 121 -4.97 5.52 -15.86
C LEU A 121 -4.88 5.15 -14.36
N PRO A 122 -5.12 6.11 -13.43
CA PRO A 122 -5.06 5.79 -12.02
C PRO A 122 -6.16 4.80 -11.64
N LEU A 123 -5.82 3.89 -10.72
CA LEU A 123 -6.78 3.02 -10.07
C LEU A 123 -7.68 3.83 -9.15
N ILE A 124 -8.97 3.48 -9.18
CA ILE A 124 -9.95 4.07 -8.30
C ILE A 124 -10.75 2.98 -7.60
N ALA A 125 -11.30 3.33 -6.47
CA ALA A 125 -12.30 2.55 -5.76
C ALA A 125 -13.55 3.42 -5.51
N VAL A 126 -14.72 2.82 -5.69
CA VAL A 126 -16.02 3.42 -5.38
C VAL A 126 -16.64 2.56 -4.28
N PRO A 127 -16.54 2.98 -3.01
CA PRO A 127 -17.17 2.27 -1.91
C PRO A 127 -18.69 2.23 -2.06
N ASP A 128 -19.30 1.14 -1.66
CA ASP A 128 -20.75 1.04 -1.58
C ASP A 128 -21.31 2.01 -0.51
N ASP A 129 -22.42 2.66 -0.77
CA ASP A 129 -23.04 3.63 0.16
C ASP A 129 -23.26 3.02 1.55
N LYS A 130 -23.64 1.75 1.61
CA LYS A 130 -23.83 1.02 2.87
C LYS A 130 -22.52 0.89 3.68
N SER A 131 -21.40 0.73 3.01
CA SER A 131 -20.09 0.61 3.65
C SER A 131 -19.56 1.93 4.20
N ILE A 132 -20.02 3.05 3.67
CA ILE A 132 -19.56 4.39 4.05
C ILE A 132 -20.63 5.23 4.78
N GLN A 133 -21.81 4.68 5.03
CA GLN A 133 -22.91 5.39 5.70
C GLN A 133 -22.53 5.95 7.08
N TYR A 134 -21.59 5.28 7.77
CA TYR A 134 -21.07 5.70 9.08
C TYR A 134 -19.93 6.74 8.97
N LEU A 135 -19.37 6.92 7.77
CA LEU A 135 -18.44 8.02 7.54
C LEU A 135 -19.25 9.31 7.54
N ASN A 136 -19.01 10.12 8.54
CA ASN A 136 -19.61 11.46 8.57
C ASN A 136 -18.98 12.29 7.44
N ILE A 137 -19.51 12.11 6.20
CA ILE A 137 -19.03 12.80 5.00
C ILE A 137 -19.52 14.25 5.06
N LYS A 138 -18.87 15.03 5.92
CA LYS A 138 -19.08 16.46 6.03
C LYS A 138 -18.23 17.22 5.01
N ASN A 139 -18.52 18.52 4.87
CA ASN A 139 -17.69 19.49 4.16
C ASN A 139 -17.52 19.23 2.66
N ASN A 140 -18.55 18.71 1.99
CA ASN A 140 -18.53 18.52 0.53
C ASN A 140 -17.36 17.64 0.02
N ARG A 141 -16.88 16.72 0.86
CA ARG A 141 -15.82 15.74 0.51
C ARG A 141 -16.32 14.82 -0.61
N LYS A 142 -15.55 14.73 -1.70
CA LYS A 142 -15.88 13.91 -2.86
C LYS A 142 -15.20 12.53 -2.83
N GLY A 143 -14.18 12.38 -1.97
CA GLY A 143 -13.43 11.15 -1.87
C GLY A 143 -12.15 11.27 -1.04
N SER A 144 -11.17 10.41 -1.36
CA SER A 144 -9.83 10.43 -0.76
C SER A 144 -8.75 10.22 -1.81
N ILE A 145 -7.57 10.78 -1.53
CA ILE A 145 -6.32 10.47 -2.24
C ILE A 145 -5.53 9.52 -1.34
N GLY A 146 -5.30 8.31 -1.82
CA GLY A 146 -4.56 7.29 -1.08
C GLY A 146 -3.10 7.15 -1.51
N ASN A 147 -2.44 6.20 -0.87
CA ASN A 147 -1.00 6.02 -1.00
C ASN A 147 -0.55 5.62 -2.40
N GLU A 148 -1.39 4.94 -3.21
CA GLU A 148 -0.98 4.59 -4.58
C GLU A 148 -0.76 5.83 -5.47
N ILE A 149 -1.36 6.97 -5.11
CA ILE A 149 -1.03 8.27 -5.72
C ILE A 149 0.06 8.98 -4.93
N LEU A 150 -0.07 9.08 -3.59
CA LEU A 150 0.83 9.89 -2.75
C LEU A 150 2.27 9.38 -2.81
N ARG A 151 2.50 8.06 -2.87
CA ARG A 151 3.84 7.45 -2.93
C ARG A 151 4.66 7.85 -4.17
N ARG A 152 4.00 8.33 -5.22
CA ARG A 152 4.62 8.82 -6.46
C ARG A 152 5.25 10.20 -6.31
N PHE A 153 5.09 10.78 -5.13
CA PHE A 153 5.60 12.12 -4.80
C PHE A 153 6.41 12.08 -3.51
N THR A 154 7.33 13.02 -3.39
CA THR A 154 7.75 13.52 -2.08
C THR A 154 6.76 14.61 -1.71
N ILE A 155 6.07 14.46 -0.58
CA ILE A 155 5.02 15.37 -0.15
C ILE A 155 5.44 16.12 1.11
N ILE A 156 4.90 17.35 1.30
CA ILE A 156 5.04 18.11 2.54
C ILE A 156 3.66 18.63 2.93
N LEU A 157 3.29 18.37 4.17
CA LEU A 157 2.08 18.89 4.79
C LEU A 157 2.47 20.04 5.72
N ASP A 158 2.01 21.24 5.40
CA ASP A 158 2.19 22.45 6.19
C ASP A 158 0.83 22.97 6.65
N TYR A 159 0.36 22.44 7.77
CA TYR A 159 -0.95 22.77 8.31
C TYR A 159 -1.05 24.23 8.73
N LYS A 160 0.04 24.79 9.27
CA LYS A 160 0.08 26.18 9.76
C LYS A 160 -0.17 27.18 8.64
N ASN A 161 0.43 26.92 7.47
CA ASN A 161 0.31 27.79 6.29
C ASN A 161 -0.79 27.33 5.32
N GLN A 162 -1.51 26.23 5.64
CA GLN A 162 -2.54 25.63 4.78
C GLN A 162 -2.03 25.29 3.37
N LEU A 163 -0.83 24.72 3.30
CA LEU A 163 -0.20 24.35 2.05
C LEU A 163 0.18 22.86 2.02
N PHE A 164 -0.14 22.24 0.90
CA PHE A 164 0.30 20.91 0.53
C PHE A 164 1.27 21.01 -0.63
N TYR A 165 2.49 20.56 -0.40
CA TYR A 165 3.51 20.57 -1.43
C TYR A 165 3.73 19.16 -1.94
N CYS A 166 3.88 19.03 -3.26
CA CYS A 166 4.23 17.77 -3.89
C CYS A 166 5.28 17.96 -4.98
N ARG A 167 6.16 16.99 -5.08
CA ARG A 167 7.19 16.90 -6.12
C ARG A 167 7.30 15.45 -6.56
N PRO A 168 7.22 15.15 -7.88
CA PRO A 168 7.42 13.81 -8.40
C PRO A 168 8.73 13.19 -7.90
N ASN A 169 8.67 11.94 -7.53
CA ASN A 169 9.83 11.12 -7.20
C ASN A 169 10.10 10.07 -8.31
N ARG A 170 10.96 9.10 -8.06
CA ARG A 170 11.32 8.06 -9.05
C ARG A 170 10.11 7.21 -9.48
N ASP A 171 9.12 7.04 -8.59
CA ASP A 171 7.97 6.15 -8.80
C ASP A 171 6.82 6.88 -9.54
N PHE A 172 6.99 8.17 -9.89
CA PHE A 172 5.95 8.98 -10.53
C PHE A 172 5.46 8.42 -11.88
N LYS A 173 6.36 7.79 -12.62
CA LYS A 173 6.07 7.22 -13.94
C LYS A 173 5.64 5.76 -13.90
N ASP A 174 5.61 5.15 -12.73
CA ASP A 174 5.19 3.77 -12.59
C ASP A 174 3.76 3.59 -13.09
N VAL A 175 3.52 2.46 -13.75
CA VAL A 175 2.17 2.08 -14.14
C VAL A 175 1.36 1.75 -12.89
N PHE A 176 0.08 2.06 -12.90
CA PHE A 176 -0.82 1.61 -11.84
C PHE A 176 -1.10 0.14 -12.03
N HIS A 177 -0.71 -0.66 -11.05
CA HIS A 177 -0.94 -2.09 -11.04
C HIS A 177 -2.08 -2.44 -10.12
N TYR A 178 -2.79 -3.47 -10.50
CA TYR A 178 -3.92 -3.98 -9.76
C TYR A 178 -3.68 -5.46 -9.43
N ASN A 179 -4.01 -5.85 -8.21
CA ASN A 179 -3.92 -7.25 -7.78
C ASN A 179 -4.95 -8.12 -8.51
N ARG A 180 -4.53 -8.76 -9.62
CA ARG A 180 -5.37 -9.63 -10.44
C ARG A 180 -5.60 -11.00 -9.82
N SER A 181 -4.77 -11.41 -8.86
CA SER A 181 -4.94 -12.70 -8.18
C SER A 181 -6.22 -12.75 -7.37
N GLY A 182 -6.59 -11.62 -6.76
CA GLY A 182 -7.69 -11.52 -5.82
C GLY A 182 -7.36 -12.08 -4.44
N LEU A 183 -6.07 -12.20 -4.11
CA LEU A 183 -5.59 -12.63 -2.79
C LEU A 183 -5.19 -11.43 -1.96
N THR A 184 -5.60 -11.40 -0.72
CA THR A 184 -4.97 -10.58 0.32
C THR A 184 -4.07 -11.50 1.14
N ILE A 185 -2.78 -11.16 1.23
CA ILE A 185 -1.79 -11.97 1.94
C ILE A 185 -1.28 -11.18 3.12
N ILE A 186 -1.18 -11.85 4.27
CA ILE A 186 -0.64 -11.24 5.48
C ILE A 186 0.52 -12.06 6.03
N HIS A 187 1.39 -11.36 6.75
CA HIS A 187 2.35 -11.99 7.64
C HIS A 187 1.60 -12.49 8.87
N ASP A 188 1.60 -13.81 9.10
CA ASP A 188 0.88 -14.43 10.20
C ASP A 188 1.78 -14.57 11.44
N GLN A 189 2.85 -15.34 11.33
CA GLN A 189 3.76 -15.67 12.41
C GLN A 189 5.18 -15.91 11.89
N PHE A 190 6.09 -16.21 12.83
CA PHE A 190 7.43 -16.71 12.52
C PHE A 190 7.54 -18.18 12.96
N GLU A 191 8.24 -18.99 12.17
CA GLU A 191 8.61 -20.35 12.54
C GLU A 191 10.11 -20.50 12.63
N TRP A 192 10.56 -21.32 13.59
CA TRP A 192 11.94 -21.73 13.69
C TRP A 192 12.23 -22.82 12.66
N ARG A 193 13.19 -22.61 11.78
CA ARG A 193 13.69 -23.64 10.86
C ARG A 193 15.15 -23.93 11.08
N ASN A 194 15.50 -25.22 11.11
CA ASN A 194 16.88 -25.66 11.17
C ASN A 194 17.62 -25.26 9.89
N LYS A 195 18.72 -24.54 10.05
CA LYS A 195 19.74 -24.44 9.02
C LYS A 195 20.73 -25.58 9.29
N LYS A 196 20.99 -26.44 8.32
CA LYS A 196 21.88 -27.62 8.36
C LYS A 196 22.79 -27.71 9.60
N ALA A 197 22.77 -28.87 10.28
CA ALA A 197 23.75 -29.18 11.31
C ALA A 197 25.16 -29.19 10.67
N GLU A 198 26.06 -28.34 11.13
CA GLU A 198 27.47 -28.41 10.80
C GLU A 198 28.11 -29.35 11.83
N ILE A 199 28.59 -30.49 11.36
CA ILE A 199 29.38 -31.43 12.19
C ILE A 199 30.79 -30.91 12.15
N GLN A 200 31.32 -30.38 13.25
CA GLN A 200 32.72 -30.03 13.39
C GLN A 200 33.47 -31.25 13.98
N PHE A 201 34.40 -31.76 13.22
CA PHE A 201 35.33 -32.78 13.69
C PHE A 201 36.53 -32.10 14.35
N ASN A 202 36.61 -32.10 15.66
CA ASN A 202 37.83 -31.71 16.34
C ASN A 202 38.76 -32.93 16.42
N GLN A 203 39.77 -32.97 15.57
CA GLN A 203 40.89 -33.87 15.73
C GLN A 203 41.90 -33.24 16.73
N ASN A 204 41.86 -33.68 17.96
CA ASN A 204 42.94 -33.38 18.90
C ASN A 204 44.12 -34.30 18.56
N ASN A 205 45.17 -33.74 17.95
CA ASN A 205 46.45 -34.38 17.83
C ASN A 205 47.15 -34.39 19.21
N SER A 206 46.83 -35.37 20.04
CA SER A 206 47.67 -35.72 21.18
C SER A 206 48.24 -37.12 20.97
N ASN A 207 49.56 -37.22 21.11
CA ASN A 207 50.36 -38.46 20.95
C ASN A 207 50.05 -39.53 22.03
N GLN A 208 48.81 -39.71 22.43
CA GLN A 208 48.37 -40.77 23.33
C GLN A 208 47.18 -41.54 22.71
N LYS A 209 47.26 -42.87 22.78
CA LYS A 209 46.37 -43.88 22.19
C LYS A 209 44.92 -43.92 22.78
N ASN A 210 44.27 -42.79 23.00
CA ASN A 210 42.84 -42.76 23.34
C ASN A 210 42.11 -41.82 22.35
N TYR A 211 41.45 -42.39 21.35
CA TYR A 211 40.62 -41.68 20.41
C TYR A 211 39.27 -41.41 21.06
N SER A 212 39.05 -40.23 21.60
CA SER A 212 37.71 -39.74 21.93
C SER A 212 37.23 -38.78 20.83
N THR A 213 36.38 -39.26 19.96
CA THR A 213 35.73 -38.44 18.92
C THR A 213 34.51 -37.78 19.53
N SER A 214 34.62 -36.53 19.90
CA SER A 214 33.44 -35.76 20.33
C SER A 214 32.78 -35.11 19.11
N HIS A 215 31.55 -35.51 18.84
CA HIS A 215 30.72 -34.88 17.80
C HIS A 215 29.94 -33.74 18.41
N HIS A 216 30.30 -32.49 18.09
CA HIS A 216 29.47 -31.35 18.42
C HIS A 216 28.57 -31.03 17.22
N ILE A 217 27.25 -31.25 17.37
CA ILE A 217 26.25 -30.87 16.38
C ILE A 217 25.77 -29.45 16.73
N ASN A 218 26.25 -28.47 15.98
CA ASN A 218 25.78 -27.09 16.11
C ASN A 218 24.52 -26.89 15.26
N TYR A 219 23.35 -26.76 15.90
CA TYR A 219 22.14 -26.41 15.24
C TYR A 219 22.04 -24.89 15.12
N LYS A 220 22.04 -24.38 13.88
CA LYS A 220 21.70 -22.96 13.62
C LYS A 220 20.21 -22.85 13.29
N PHE A 221 19.45 -22.24 14.16
CA PHE A 221 18.05 -21.93 13.91
C PHE A 221 17.93 -20.55 13.28
N LYS A 222 17.01 -20.40 12.34
CA LYS A 222 16.65 -19.11 11.75
C LYS A 222 15.14 -18.94 11.81
N LEU A 223 14.70 -17.79 12.32
CA LEU A 223 13.30 -17.37 12.25
C LEU A 223 12.93 -17.09 10.80
N LYS A 224 11.82 -17.68 10.35
CA LYS A 224 11.30 -17.52 9.00
C LYS A 224 9.84 -17.04 9.07
N PRO A 225 9.45 -16.04 8.24
CA PRO A 225 8.08 -15.60 8.20
C PRO A 225 7.16 -16.68 7.66
N ILE A 226 5.97 -16.72 8.19
CA ILE A 226 4.82 -17.47 7.66
C ILE A 226 3.86 -16.48 7.05
N TYR A 227 3.40 -16.76 5.84
CA TYR A 227 2.41 -15.99 5.15
C TYR A 227 1.16 -16.83 4.94
N LYS A 228 -0.01 -16.22 5.14
CA LYS A 228 -1.29 -16.84 4.88
C LYS A 228 -2.21 -15.94 4.06
N ILE A 229 -3.23 -16.55 3.45
CA ILE A 229 -4.27 -15.86 2.74
C ILE A 229 -5.25 -15.31 3.78
N GLU A 230 -5.38 -13.98 3.87
CA GLU A 230 -6.37 -13.33 4.73
C GLU A 230 -7.74 -13.27 4.07
N ALA A 231 -7.78 -13.01 2.76
CA ALA A 231 -9.02 -12.94 2.01
C ALA A 231 -8.82 -13.41 0.57
N VAL A 232 -9.87 -14.01 0.01
CA VAL A 232 -9.95 -14.40 -1.40
C VAL A 232 -11.15 -13.70 -2.02
N ARG A 233 -10.89 -12.82 -3.00
CA ARG A 233 -11.96 -12.13 -3.71
C ARG A 233 -12.83 -13.13 -4.48
N LYS A 234 -14.13 -12.99 -4.29
CA LYS A 234 -15.13 -13.82 -5.00
C LYS A 234 -14.97 -13.66 -6.52
N ASN A 235 -15.03 -14.77 -7.24
CA ASN A 235 -14.88 -14.83 -8.69
C ASN A 235 -13.51 -14.33 -9.23
N SER A 236 -12.50 -14.23 -8.37
CA SER A 236 -11.12 -13.98 -8.81
C SER A 236 -10.46 -15.28 -9.30
N ASN A 237 -9.32 -15.14 -9.97
CA ASN A 237 -8.54 -16.30 -10.40
C ASN A 237 -8.21 -17.24 -9.22
N ALA A 238 -7.83 -16.68 -8.07
CA ALA A 238 -7.56 -17.46 -6.86
C ALA A 238 -8.82 -18.19 -6.34
N GLY A 239 -9.97 -17.53 -6.34
CA GLY A 239 -11.23 -18.14 -5.95
C GLY A 239 -11.66 -19.26 -6.90
N LEU A 240 -11.49 -19.07 -8.21
CA LEU A 240 -11.82 -20.08 -9.23
C LEU A 240 -10.96 -21.34 -9.13
N VAL A 241 -9.68 -21.23 -8.72
CA VAL A 241 -8.82 -22.39 -8.50
C VAL A 241 -8.96 -22.99 -7.08
N GLY A 242 -9.90 -22.45 -6.26
CA GLY A 242 -10.29 -22.99 -4.98
C GLY A 242 -9.34 -22.68 -3.82
N LEU A 243 -8.54 -21.60 -3.92
CA LEU A 243 -7.80 -21.05 -2.78
C LEU A 243 -8.79 -20.49 -1.77
N LYS A 244 -8.45 -20.60 -0.48
CA LYS A 244 -9.34 -20.23 0.63
C LYS A 244 -8.61 -19.34 1.63
N GLU A 245 -9.40 -18.60 2.39
CA GLU A 245 -8.95 -17.90 3.58
C GLU A 245 -8.28 -18.86 4.55
N ASN A 246 -7.21 -18.43 5.19
CA ASN A 246 -6.32 -19.20 6.08
C ASN A 246 -5.43 -20.25 5.39
N ASP A 247 -5.49 -20.42 4.06
CA ASP A 247 -4.48 -21.22 3.37
C ASP A 247 -3.08 -20.62 3.57
N ARG A 248 -2.11 -21.48 3.89
CA ARG A 248 -0.72 -21.09 4.07
C ARG A 248 -0.01 -21.00 2.73
N LEU A 249 0.62 -19.86 2.46
CA LEU A 249 1.42 -19.67 1.25
C LEU A 249 2.80 -20.28 1.44
N MET A 250 3.15 -21.27 0.62
CA MET A 250 4.43 -22.00 0.71
C MET A 250 5.43 -21.60 -0.35
N LYS A 251 4.95 -21.50 -1.59
CA LYS A 251 5.78 -21.17 -2.76
C LYS A 251 5.02 -20.23 -3.68
N LEU A 252 5.77 -19.37 -4.37
CA LEU A 252 5.29 -18.48 -5.39
C LEU A 252 6.25 -18.59 -6.58
N ASP A 253 5.77 -19.07 -7.71
CA ASP A 253 6.59 -19.35 -8.91
C ASP A 253 7.84 -20.21 -8.56
N GLY A 254 7.62 -21.31 -7.85
CA GLY A 254 8.68 -22.22 -7.42
C GLY A 254 9.58 -21.70 -6.28
N LYS A 255 9.56 -20.41 -5.96
CA LYS A 255 10.34 -19.78 -4.89
C LYS A 255 9.65 -19.94 -3.54
N GLN A 256 10.41 -20.28 -2.51
CA GLN A 256 9.89 -20.37 -1.15
C GLN A 256 9.57 -18.97 -0.60
N VAL A 257 8.31 -18.72 -0.23
CA VAL A 257 7.87 -17.40 0.25
C VAL A 257 8.52 -16.98 1.58
N ASN A 258 8.95 -17.91 2.39
CA ASN A 258 9.67 -17.62 3.63
C ASN A 258 11.09 -17.01 3.44
N LYS A 259 11.49 -16.77 2.19
CA LYS A 259 12.70 -16.03 1.80
C LYS A 259 12.38 -14.67 1.17
N MET A 260 11.10 -14.32 1.06
CA MET A 260 10.60 -13.09 0.46
C MET A 260 10.07 -12.18 1.56
N SER A 261 10.07 -10.88 1.33
CA SER A 261 9.30 -9.92 2.12
C SER A 261 7.83 -9.95 1.70
N LEU A 262 6.94 -9.38 2.52
CA LEU A 262 5.53 -9.21 2.14
C LEU A 262 5.42 -8.35 0.88
N ASP A 263 6.18 -7.26 0.81
CA ASP A 263 6.23 -6.36 -0.36
C ASP A 263 6.64 -7.10 -1.64
N ASP A 264 7.62 -8.03 -1.58
CA ASP A 264 8.00 -8.84 -2.74
C ASP A 264 6.86 -9.74 -3.21
N ILE A 265 6.11 -10.31 -2.27
CA ILE A 265 4.96 -11.17 -2.55
C ILE A 265 3.84 -10.34 -3.18
N GLU A 266 3.49 -9.19 -2.60
CA GLU A 266 2.46 -8.29 -3.09
C GLU A 266 2.81 -7.75 -4.49
N ASN A 267 4.04 -7.34 -4.72
CA ASN A 267 4.52 -6.92 -6.03
C ASN A 267 4.40 -8.06 -7.04
N PHE A 268 4.78 -9.27 -6.66
CA PHE A 268 4.67 -10.42 -7.56
C PHE A 268 3.22 -10.68 -7.99
N ILE A 269 2.28 -10.78 -7.03
CA ILE A 269 0.87 -11.07 -7.33
C ILE A 269 0.16 -9.91 -8.05
N SER A 270 0.69 -8.69 -7.97
CA SER A 270 0.15 -7.51 -8.66
C SER A 270 0.67 -7.36 -10.08
N THR A 271 1.88 -7.83 -10.39
CA THR A 271 2.54 -7.61 -11.68
C THR A 271 2.44 -8.80 -12.63
N GLN A 272 2.28 -10.01 -12.11
CA GLN A 272 2.24 -11.22 -12.94
C GLN A 272 0.85 -11.48 -13.52
N ASP A 273 0.82 -11.99 -14.75
CA ASP A 273 -0.39 -12.58 -15.33
C ASP A 273 -0.68 -13.89 -14.59
N VAL A 274 -1.81 -13.95 -13.89
CA VAL A 274 -2.11 -14.98 -12.89
C VAL A 274 -2.46 -16.35 -13.51
N SER A 275 -2.19 -16.55 -14.79
CA SER A 275 -2.34 -17.85 -15.46
C SER A 275 -1.45 -18.96 -14.87
N TYR A 276 -0.54 -18.62 -13.95
CA TYR A 276 0.46 -19.54 -13.37
C TYR A 276 0.24 -19.90 -11.90
N LEU A 277 -0.86 -19.50 -11.26
CA LEU A 277 -1.19 -20.00 -9.93
C LEU A 277 -1.69 -21.44 -10.05
N LYS A 278 -0.78 -22.40 -10.00
CA LYS A 278 -1.10 -23.82 -9.79
C LYS A 278 -1.23 -24.08 -8.29
N LYS A 279 -2.25 -24.87 -7.94
CA LYS A 279 -2.48 -25.41 -6.61
C LYS A 279 -1.31 -26.26 -6.13
#